data_17e6792a250516cc4bff10f3bf736ffb
#
_entry.id   17e6792a250516cc4bff10f3bf736ffb
#
_cell.length_a   1.000
_cell.length_b   1.000
_cell.length_c   1.000
_cell.angle_alpha   90.00
_cell.angle_beta   90.00
_cell.angle_gamma   90.00
#
_symmetry.space_group_name_H-M   'P 1'
#
loop_
_entity.id
_entity.type
_entity.pdbx_description
1 polymer ?
#
loop_
_entity_poly.entity_id
_entity_poly.type
_entity_poly.pdbx_seq_one_letter_code
_entity_poly.pdbx_strand_id
1 'polypeptide(L)'
;IDATDYLIDHPDCQITDLMQFIKGPDFPTAGIIHGLGGVYEAYTTGHGRIRVRAKAHFEEKGGKTSIIVTELPYQVNRALLLENIATLVKNKRIEGISALRNESNMKRGMRIVIEIKRDANAQVVLNQLYRNTQLEDTCAVNMLALVNGEPKTLNLKEILVHYIRHQEDVITRRTRYEL
;
A
#
# COMPACT_ATOMS: atom_id res chain seq x y z
N ILE A 1 -6.52 -10.07 -15.05
CA ILE A 1 -7.20 -10.88 -16.06
C ILE A 1 -8.65 -10.42 -16.18
N ASP A 2 -9.50 -10.56 -15.16
CA ASP A 2 -10.95 -10.26 -15.23
C ASP A 2 -11.26 -8.84 -15.75
N ALA A 3 -10.48 -7.83 -15.33
CA ALA A 3 -10.62 -6.46 -15.85
C ALA A 3 -10.24 -6.34 -17.33
N THR A 4 -9.29 -7.17 -17.79
CA THR A 4 -8.86 -7.20 -19.20
C THR A 4 -9.92 -7.85 -20.05
N ASP A 5 -10.48 -8.96 -19.60
CA ASP A 5 -11.57 -9.67 -20.29
C ASP A 5 -12.81 -8.77 -20.38
N TYR A 6 -13.16 -8.09 -19.27
CA TYR A 6 -14.25 -7.12 -19.27
C TYR A 6 -14.02 -5.97 -20.27
N LEU A 7 -12.80 -5.47 -20.38
CA LEU A 7 -12.45 -4.40 -21.34
C LEU A 7 -12.52 -4.86 -22.78
N ILE A 8 -12.20 -6.13 -23.09
CA ILE A 8 -12.34 -6.71 -24.44
C ILE A 8 -13.82 -6.75 -24.84
N ASP A 9 -14.69 -7.19 -23.94
CA ASP A 9 -16.13 -7.29 -24.19
C ASP A 9 -16.83 -5.92 -24.18
N HIS A 10 -16.27 -4.94 -23.44
CA HIS A 10 -16.84 -3.60 -23.27
C HIS A 10 -15.78 -2.50 -23.52
N PRO A 11 -15.39 -2.26 -24.79
CA PRO A 11 -14.33 -1.29 -25.11
C PRO A 11 -14.61 0.15 -24.66
N ASP A 12 -15.89 0.52 -24.52
CA ASP A 12 -16.34 1.85 -24.11
C ASP A 12 -16.50 2.00 -22.59
N CYS A 13 -16.14 0.97 -21.79
CA CYS A 13 -16.27 1.02 -20.33
C CYS A 13 -15.47 2.19 -19.72
N GLN A 14 -15.94 2.66 -18.58
CA GLN A 14 -15.26 3.70 -17.81
C GLN A 14 -14.21 3.10 -16.86
N ILE A 15 -13.30 3.92 -16.35
CA ILE A 15 -12.29 3.49 -15.36
C ILE A 15 -12.95 2.97 -14.09
N THR A 16 -14.08 3.54 -13.68
CA THR A 16 -14.88 3.08 -12.54
C THR A 16 -15.36 1.64 -12.68
N ASP A 17 -15.64 1.19 -13.90
CA ASP A 17 -16.06 -0.18 -14.17
C ASP A 17 -14.88 -1.14 -13.99
N LEU A 18 -13.70 -0.77 -14.47
CA LEU A 18 -12.45 -1.51 -14.27
C LEU A 18 -12.04 -1.57 -12.79
N MET A 19 -12.35 -0.55 -12.01
CA MET A 19 -12.06 -0.50 -10.57
C MET A 19 -12.92 -1.49 -9.75
N GLN A 20 -13.99 -2.06 -10.31
CA GLN A 20 -14.73 -3.15 -9.66
C GLN A 20 -13.85 -4.40 -9.55
N PHE A 21 -12.97 -4.62 -10.53
CA PHE A 21 -12.01 -5.74 -10.58
C PHE A 21 -10.67 -5.36 -9.94
N ILE A 22 -10.15 -4.17 -10.24
CA ILE A 22 -8.85 -3.67 -9.76
C ILE A 22 -9.09 -2.57 -8.72
N LYS A 23 -9.32 -2.98 -7.47
CA LYS A 23 -9.70 -2.07 -6.37
C LYS A 23 -8.58 -1.13 -5.92
N GLY A 24 -7.34 -1.51 -6.13
CA GLY A 24 -6.16 -0.74 -5.74
C GLY A 24 -4.87 -1.46 -6.11
N PRO A 25 -3.72 -0.77 -6.03
CA PRO A 25 -2.42 -1.38 -6.25
C PRO A 25 -2.03 -2.32 -5.11
N ASP A 26 -1.28 -3.37 -5.42
CA ASP A 26 -0.64 -4.25 -4.45
C ASP A 26 0.74 -3.71 -4.08
N PHE A 27 1.06 -3.75 -2.79
CA PHE A 27 2.38 -3.41 -2.29
C PHE A 27 3.11 -4.66 -1.77
N PRO A 28 4.42 -4.82 -2.05
CA PRO A 28 5.19 -6.00 -1.59
C PRO A 28 5.21 -6.17 -0.06
N THR A 29 5.05 -5.07 0.67
CA THR A 29 5.00 -5.05 2.14
C THR A 29 3.59 -5.08 2.69
N ALA A 30 2.59 -5.30 1.85
CA ALA A 30 1.17 -5.23 2.17
C ALA A 30 0.76 -3.86 2.76
N GLY A 31 0.05 -3.82 3.88
CA GLY A 31 -0.48 -2.59 4.46
C GLY A 31 -1.93 -2.33 4.05
N ILE A 32 -2.50 -1.25 4.55
CA ILE A 32 -3.91 -0.90 4.34
C ILE A 32 -4.00 0.43 3.59
N ILE A 33 -4.59 0.43 2.41
CA ILE A 33 -4.91 1.67 1.69
C ILE A 33 -6.03 2.40 2.43
N HIS A 34 -5.77 3.65 2.81
CA HIS A 34 -6.70 4.48 3.55
C HIS A 34 -7.37 5.53 2.66
N GLY A 35 -8.58 5.21 2.22
CA GLY A 35 -9.37 6.03 1.29
C GLY A 35 -9.10 5.70 -0.18
N LEU A 36 -10.12 5.78 -1.01
CA LEU A 36 -10.05 5.41 -2.43
C LEU A 36 -9.80 6.60 -3.36
N GLY A 37 -9.87 7.85 -2.86
CA GLY A 37 -9.71 9.03 -3.70
C GLY A 37 -8.39 9.10 -4.46
N GLY A 38 -7.26 8.80 -3.78
CA GLY A 38 -5.94 8.76 -4.41
C GLY A 38 -5.78 7.61 -5.41
N VAL A 39 -6.45 6.48 -5.20
CA VAL A 39 -6.48 5.36 -6.16
C VAL A 39 -7.25 5.76 -7.42
N TYR A 40 -8.43 6.36 -7.24
CA TYR A 40 -9.24 6.85 -8.34
C TYR A 40 -8.49 7.89 -9.18
N GLU A 41 -7.84 8.85 -8.51
CA GLU A 41 -7.02 9.87 -9.18
C GLU A 41 -5.89 9.22 -9.99
N ALA A 42 -5.14 8.28 -9.38
CA ALA A 42 -4.06 7.56 -10.04
C ALA A 42 -4.55 6.77 -11.27
N TYR A 43 -5.65 6.06 -11.15
CA TYR A 43 -6.19 5.25 -12.24
C TYR A 43 -6.80 6.08 -13.37
N THR A 44 -7.29 7.28 -13.05
CA THR A 44 -7.90 8.19 -14.05
C THR A 44 -6.87 9.03 -14.78
N THR A 45 -5.83 9.52 -14.07
CA THR A 45 -4.87 10.49 -14.61
C THR A 45 -3.48 9.92 -14.84
N GLY A 46 -3.19 8.74 -14.30
CA GLY A 46 -1.83 8.17 -14.25
C GLY A 46 -0.98 8.72 -13.10
N HIS A 47 -1.48 9.69 -12.34
CA HIS A 47 -0.84 10.26 -11.16
C HIS A 47 -1.80 10.27 -9.98
N GLY A 48 -1.28 10.03 -8.77
CA GLY A 48 -2.11 10.09 -7.56
C GLY A 48 -1.29 9.97 -6.29
N ARG A 49 -1.94 10.24 -5.16
CA ARG A 49 -1.35 10.10 -3.82
C ARG A 49 -2.18 9.15 -3.00
N ILE A 50 -1.64 7.97 -2.74
CA ILE A 50 -2.31 6.91 -1.98
C ILE A 50 -1.77 6.90 -0.56
N ARG A 51 -2.64 7.05 0.44
CA ARG A 51 -2.26 6.87 1.84
C ARG A 51 -2.28 5.40 2.19
N VAL A 52 -1.15 4.91 2.71
CA VAL A 52 -0.99 3.52 3.15
C VAL A 52 -0.70 3.52 4.64
N ARG A 53 -1.45 2.75 5.39
CA ARG A 53 -1.28 2.53 6.83
C ARG A 53 -0.67 1.17 7.11
N ALA A 54 0.14 1.14 8.15
CA ALA A 54 0.56 -0.09 8.79
C ALA A 54 -0.65 -0.89 9.27
N LYS A 55 -0.59 -2.21 9.15
CA LYS A 55 -1.58 -3.11 9.76
C LYS A 55 -1.22 -3.32 11.22
N ALA A 56 -2.11 -2.90 12.10
CA ALA A 56 -1.93 -3.01 13.54
C ALA A 56 -3.17 -3.62 14.20
N HIS A 57 -2.96 -4.33 15.30
CA HIS A 57 -4.01 -4.85 16.17
C HIS A 57 -3.59 -4.73 17.63
N PHE A 58 -4.54 -4.87 18.53
CA PHE A 58 -4.29 -4.81 19.96
C PHE A 58 -4.18 -6.21 20.54
N GLU A 59 -3.20 -6.43 21.42
CA GLU A 59 -3.08 -7.62 22.24
C GLU A 59 -3.08 -7.22 23.71
N GLU A 60 -3.82 -7.97 24.53
CA GLU A 60 -3.82 -7.82 25.98
C GLU A 60 -3.12 -9.01 26.63
N LYS A 61 -2.13 -8.72 27.46
CA LYS A 61 -1.39 -9.74 28.21
C LYS A 61 -1.09 -9.23 29.64
N GLY A 62 -1.58 -9.95 30.64
CA GLY A 62 -1.32 -9.60 32.05
C GLY A 62 -1.83 -8.20 32.43
N GLY A 63 -2.98 -7.77 31.90
CA GLY A 63 -3.57 -6.46 32.20
C GLY A 63 -2.82 -5.28 31.55
N LYS A 64 -1.95 -5.55 30.58
CA LYS A 64 -1.29 -4.55 29.75
C LYS A 64 -1.75 -4.69 28.30
N THR A 65 -2.09 -3.58 27.67
CA THR A 65 -2.41 -3.52 26.25
C THR A 65 -1.15 -3.19 25.45
N SER A 66 -0.98 -3.87 24.33
CA SER A 66 0.10 -3.61 23.37
C SER A 66 -0.47 -3.44 21.98
N ILE A 67 0.11 -2.51 21.22
CA ILE A 67 -0.14 -2.38 19.78
C ILE A 67 0.87 -3.27 19.07
N ILE A 68 0.37 -4.18 18.25
CA ILE A 68 1.18 -5.09 17.44
C ILE A 68 1.09 -4.65 15.99
N VAL A 69 2.23 -4.32 15.39
CA VAL A 69 2.31 -3.94 13.97
C VAL A 69 2.89 -5.11 13.19
N THR A 70 2.15 -5.58 12.19
CA THR A 70 2.49 -6.76 11.38
C THR A 70 2.84 -6.44 9.93
N GLU A 71 2.41 -5.28 9.43
CA GLU A 71 2.72 -4.82 8.08
C GLU A 71 3.04 -3.33 8.11
N LEU A 72 3.97 -2.88 7.26
CA LEU A 72 4.37 -1.46 7.14
C LEU A 72 4.06 -0.94 5.74
N PRO A 73 3.86 0.38 5.59
CA PRO A 73 3.79 1.00 4.28
C PRO A 73 5.04 0.70 3.45
N TYR A 74 4.86 0.67 2.13
CA TYR A 74 5.95 0.39 1.19
C TYR A 74 7.09 1.40 1.33
N GLN A 75 8.33 0.93 1.25
CA GLN A 75 9.58 1.70 1.39
C GLN A 75 9.86 2.27 2.80
N VAL A 76 9.05 1.99 3.81
CA VAL A 76 9.34 2.41 5.18
C VAL A 76 10.45 1.55 5.79
N ASN A 77 11.52 2.21 6.22
CA ASN A 77 12.62 1.55 6.93
C ASN A 77 12.22 1.29 8.39
N ARG A 78 12.10 0.00 8.74
CA ARG A 78 11.68 -0.45 10.08
C ARG A 78 12.58 0.07 11.21
N ALA A 79 13.91 0.04 11.03
CA ALA A 79 14.84 0.47 12.07
C ALA A 79 14.71 1.98 12.34
N LEU A 80 14.67 2.78 11.27
CA LEU A 80 14.48 4.23 11.35
C LEU A 80 13.12 4.59 11.95
N LEU A 81 12.07 3.86 11.60
CA LEU A 81 10.73 4.04 12.20
C LEU A 81 10.77 3.84 13.73
N LEU A 82 11.43 2.79 14.21
CA LEU A 82 11.55 2.51 15.64
C LEU A 82 12.35 3.60 16.38
N GLU A 83 13.43 4.07 15.79
CA GLU A 83 14.22 5.19 16.32
C GLU A 83 13.41 6.49 16.39
N ASN A 84 12.63 6.78 15.35
CA ASN A 84 11.75 7.95 15.31
C ASN A 84 10.66 7.86 16.39
N ILE A 85 10.02 6.70 16.57
CA ILE A 85 9.04 6.49 17.64
C ILE A 85 9.70 6.69 19.00
N ALA A 86 10.86 6.10 19.26
CA ALA A 86 11.59 6.25 20.52
C ALA A 86 11.96 7.72 20.80
N THR A 87 12.36 8.46 19.77
CA THR A 87 12.67 9.90 19.87
C THR A 87 11.44 10.73 20.21
N LEU A 88 10.29 10.44 19.57
CA LEU A 88 9.03 11.13 19.86
C LEU A 88 8.54 10.87 21.29
N VAL A 89 8.73 9.63 21.79
CA VAL A 89 8.42 9.28 23.19
C VAL A 89 9.35 10.03 24.16
N LYS A 90 10.67 10.04 23.90
CA LYS A 90 11.66 10.74 24.70
C LYS A 90 11.38 12.25 24.79
N ASN A 91 10.98 12.84 23.67
CA ASN A 91 10.63 14.26 23.57
C ASN A 91 9.21 14.58 24.05
N LYS A 92 8.49 13.63 24.64
CA LYS A 92 7.10 13.77 25.13
C LYS A 92 6.11 14.26 24.08
N ARG A 93 6.39 14.02 22.79
CA ARG A 93 5.44 14.32 21.69
C ARG A 93 4.39 13.23 21.51
N ILE A 94 4.71 12.00 21.88
CA ILE A 94 3.76 10.89 21.99
C ILE A 94 3.87 10.37 23.43
N GLU A 95 2.78 10.42 24.15
CA GLU A 95 2.66 9.90 25.50
C GLU A 95 1.91 8.57 25.51
N GLY A 96 1.99 7.84 26.62
CA GLY A 96 1.26 6.59 26.80
C GLY A 96 1.99 5.33 26.31
N ILE A 97 3.20 5.44 25.77
CA ILE A 97 4.05 4.29 25.43
C ILE A 97 4.98 3.98 26.60
N SER A 98 5.05 2.70 27.02
CA SER A 98 5.94 2.23 28.09
C SER A 98 7.18 1.52 27.57
N ALA A 99 7.06 0.76 26.48
CA ALA A 99 8.18 0.06 25.86
C ALA A 99 7.95 -0.14 24.34
N LEU A 100 9.05 -0.29 23.63
CA LEU A 100 9.06 -0.54 22.18
C LEU A 100 10.02 -1.70 21.91
N ARG A 101 9.51 -2.77 21.24
CA ARG A 101 10.30 -3.95 20.92
C ARG A 101 10.11 -4.39 19.48
N ASN A 102 11.20 -4.88 18.90
CA ASN A 102 11.15 -5.54 17.60
C ASN A 102 11.26 -7.07 17.82
N GLU A 103 10.15 -7.77 17.61
CA GLU A 103 10.06 -9.23 17.76
C GLU A 103 10.01 -9.93 16.39
N SER A 104 10.35 -9.22 15.31
CA SER A 104 10.32 -9.77 13.96
C SER A 104 11.39 -10.84 13.79
N ASN A 105 11.01 -11.95 13.17
CA ASN A 105 11.92 -13.02 12.79
C ASN A 105 11.45 -13.72 11.49
N MET A 106 12.33 -14.50 10.87
CA MET A 106 12.04 -15.17 9.60
C MET A 106 10.88 -16.18 9.66
N LYS A 107 10.60 -16.77 10.83
CA LYS A 107 9.53 -17.77 10.99
C LYS A 107 8.16 -17.14 11.24
N ARG A 108 8.12 -16.03 11.97
CA ARG A 108 6.87 -15.34 12.38
C ARG A 108 6.54 -14.12 11.54
N GLY A 109 7.47 -13.72 10.66
CA GLY A 109 7.33 -12.49 9.88
C GLY A 109 7.62 -11.24 10.72
N MET A 110 7.10 -10.11 10.27
CA MET A 110 7.27 -8.82 10.93
C MET A 110 6.36 -8.71 12.15
N ARG A 111 6.93 -8.31 13.28
CA ARG A 111 6.21 -8.06 14.51
C ARG A 111 6.90 -6.97 15.33
N ILE A 112 6.30 -5.79 15.38
CA ILE A 112 6.71 -4.69 16.25
C ILE A 112 5.70 -4.62 17.38
N VAL A 113 6.19 -4.58 18.63
CA VAL A 113 5.38 -4.52 19.84
C VAL A 113 5.57 -3.17 20.49
N ILE A 114 4.47 -2.42 20.64
CA ILE A 114 4.43 -1.12 21.30
C ILE A 114 3.58 -1.29 22.55
N GLU A 115 4.23 -1.37 23.72
CA GLU A 115 3.52 -1.50 24.99
C GLU A 115 2.93 -0.17 25.45
N ILE A 116 1.67 -0.22 25.84
CA ILE A 116 0.94 0.96 26.29
C ILE A 116 0.93 1.02 27.82
N LYS A 117 1.04 2.23 28.39
CA LYS A 117 0.89 2.47 29.83
C LYS A 117 -0.56 2.14 30.26
N ARG A 118 -0.74 1.70 31.50
CA ARG A 118 -2.06 1.28 32.03
C ARG A 118 -3.10 2.39 32.04
N ASP A 119 -2.68 3.63 32.18
CA ASP A 119 -3.48 4.85 32.23
C ASP A 119 -3.75 5.47 30.86
N ALA A 120 -3.17 4.91 29.77
CA ALA A 120 -3.28 5.44 28.43
C ALA A 120 -4.27 4.66 27.57
N ASN A 121 -4.99 5.36 26.68
CA ASN A 121 -5.88 4.77 25.72
C ASN A 121 -5.07 4.32 24.48
N ALA A 122 -5.02 3.02 24.22
CA ALA A 122 -4.27 2.43 23.12
C ALA A 122 -4.71 2.94 21.72
N GLN A 123 -6.02 3.20 21.52
CA GLN A 123 -6.53 3.74 20.26
C GLN A 123 -6.05 5.17 20.02
N VAL A 124 -6.00 5.99 21.06
CA VAL A 124 -5.50 7.37 20.97
C VAL A 124 -4.01 7.37 20.63
N VAL A 125 -3.23 6.50 21.29
CA VAL A 125 -1.79 6.33 20.99
C VAL A 125 -1.59 5.86 19.55
N LEU A 126 -2.35 4.90 19.07
CA LEU A 126 -2.27 4.43 17.69
C LEU A 126 -2.56 5.55 16.69
N ASN A 127 -3.57 6.36 16.94
CA ASN A 127 -3.90 7.51 16.09
C ASN A 127 -2.81 8.58 16.10
N GLN A 128 -2.16 8.81 17.24
CA GLN A 128 -0.99 9.70 17.33
C GLN A 128 0.21 9.15 16.54
N LEU A 129 0.44 7.84 16.60
CA LEU A 129 1.47 7.17 15.83
C LEU A 129 1.24 7.30 14.32
N TYR A 130 0.03 7.07 13.83
CA TYR A 130 -0.31 7.29 12.41
C TYR A 130 -0.07 8.74 11.98
N ARG A 131 -0.41 9.70 12.83
CA ARG A 131 -0.28 11.13 12.50
C ARG A 131 1.17 11.64 12.51
N ASN A 132 2.03 11.09 13.35
CA ASN A 132 3.35 11.65 13.62
C ASN A 132 4.52 10.77 13.16
N THR A 133 4.23 9.59 12.61
CA THR A 133 5.26 8.64 12.16
C THR A 133 4.90 8.02 10.81
N GLN A 134 5.85 7.30 10.20
CA GLN A 134 5.64 6.57 8.95
C GLN A 134 4.82 5.27 9.12
N LEU A 135 4.09 5.09 10.24
CA LEU A 135 3.03 4.08 10.32
C LEU A 135 1.84 4.41 9.42
N GLU A 136 1.66 5.66 9.03
CA GLU A 136 0.90 6.08 7.87
C GLU A 136 1.81 6.90 6.96
N ASP A 137 1.92 6.55 5.69
CA ASP A 137 2.72 7.27 4.72
C ASP A 137 1.97 7.44 3.39
N THR A 138 2.39 8.41 2.60
CA THR A 138 1.79 8.70 1.32
C THR A 138 2.67 8.17 0.20
N CYS A 139 2.16 7.20 -0.54
CA CYS A 139 2.79 6.70 -1.76
C CYS A 139 2.36 7.55 -2.96
N ALA A 140 3.31 8.23 -3.58
CA ALA A 140 3.08 8.91 -4.84
C ALA A 140 3.07 7.88 -5.99
N VAL A 141 1.96 7.84 -6.72
CA VAL A 141 1.81 6.97 -7.89
C VAL A 141 2.11 7.77 -9.16
N ASN A 142 2.95 7.19 -10.02
CA ASN A 142 3.21 7.69 -11.35
C ASN A 142 3.22 6.49 -12.31
N MET A 143 2.18 6.38 -13.13
CA MET A 143 1.97 5.27 -14.06
C MET A 143 2.69 5.54 -15.39
N LEU A 144 4.02 5.72 -15.32
CA LEU A 144 4.89 5.93 -16.46
C LEU A 144 5.23 4.59 -17.11
N ALA A 145 5.01 4.49 -18.41
CA ALA A 145 5.33 3.31 -19.21
C ALA A 145 5.96 3.71 -20.56
N LEU A 146 6.68 2.76 -21.17
CA LEU A 146 7.20 2.92 -22.53
C LEU A 146 6.16 2.40 -23.55
N VAL A 147 5.72 3.27 -24.42
CA VAL A 147 4.83 2.93 -25.53
C VAL A 147 5.58 3.18 -26.83
N ASN A 148 5.88 2.11 -27.57
CA ASN A 148 6.71 2.17 -28.80
C ASN A 148 8.07 2.86 -28.60
N GLY A 149 8.68 2.67 -27.40
CA GLY A 149 9.97 3.26 -27.05
C GLY A 149 9.89 4.71 -26.50
N GLU A 150 8.73 5.32 -26.46
CA GLU A 150 8.51 6.64 -25.88
C GLU A 150 7.90 6.57 -24.48
N PRO A 151 8.41 7.33 -23.48
CA PRO A 151 7.83 7.38 -22.16
C PRO A 151 6.50 8.14 -22.17
N LYS A 152 5.45 7.53 -21.65
CA LYS A 152 4.10 8.13 -21.55
C LYS A 152 3.50 7.81 -20.18
N THR A 153 2.88 8.82 -19.56
CA THR A 153 2.03 8.58 -18.39
C THR A 153 0.66 8.14 -18.88
N LEU A 154 0.23 6.97 -18.42
CA LEU A 154 -0.98 6.32 -18.88
C LEU A 154 -1.97 6.16 -17.74
N ASN A 155 -3.25 6.26 -18.02
CA ASN A 155 -4.30 5.84 -17.09
C ASN A 155 -4.48 4.30 -17.11
N LEU A 156 -5.26 3.77 -16.18
CA LEU A 156 -5.46 2.31 -16.05
C LEU A 156 -6.02 1.70 -17.35
N LYS A 157 -7.01 2.32 -17.98
CA LYS A 157 -7.62 1.81 -19.20
C LYS A 157 -6.62 1.78 -20.36
N GLU A 158 -5.83 2.84 -20.53
CA GLU A 158 -4.80 2.92 -21.57
C GLU A 158 -3.74 1.84 -21.42
N ILE A 159 -3.30 1.55 -20.19
CA ILE A 159 -2.36 0.45 -19.91
C ILE A 159 -2.94 -0.89 -20.37
N LEU A 160 -4.18 -1.18 -20.02
CA LEU A 160 -4.83 -2.43 -20.40
C LEU A 160 -5.04 -2.52 -21.94
N VAL A 161 -5.40 -1.42 -22.61
CA VAL A 161 -5.52 -1.38 -24.07
C VAL A 161 -4.18 -1.66 -24.75
N HIS A 162 -3.08 -1.06 -24.27
CA HIS A 162 -1.74 -1.34 -24.81
C HIS A 162 -1.30 -2.78 -24.55
N TYR A 163 -1.66 -3.34 -23.39
CA TYR A 163 -1.38 -4.74 -23.08
C TYR A 163 -2.12 -5.69 -24.01
N ILE A 164 -3.43 -5.48 -24.27
CA ILE A 164 -4.23 -6.28 -25.19
C ILE A 164 -3.60 -6.26 -26.59
N ARG A 165 -3.28 -5.08 -27.12
CA ARG A 165 -2.64 -4.92 -28.45
C ARG A 165 -1.31 -5.65 -28.52
N HIS A 166 -0.51 -5.58 -27.44
CA HIS A 166 0.77 -6.31 -27.38
C HIS A 166 0.55 -7.83 -27.42
N GLN A 167 -0.45 -8.36 -26.70
CA GLN A 167 -0.78 -9.78 -26.72
C GLN A 167 -1.23 -10.24 -28.12
N GLU A 168 -2.07 -9.47 -28.79
CA GLU A 168 -2.50 -9.75 -30.17
C GLU A 168 -1.32 -9.81 -31.15
N ASP A 169 -0.39 -8.85 -31.06
CA ASP A 169 0.82 -8.83 -31.90
C ASP A 169 1.74 -10.03 -31.61
N VAL A 170 1.97 -10.35 -30.34
CA VAL A 170 2.81 -11.50 -29.95
C VAL A 170 2.21 -12.82 -30.44
N ILE A 171 0.91 -13.02 -30.27
CA ILE A 171 0.21 -14.22 -30.73
C ILE A 171 0.29 -14.32 -32.27
N THR A 172 0.05 -13.22 -32.97
CA THR A 172 0.13 -13.15 -34.43
C THR A 172 1.53 -13.51 -34.94
N ARG A 173 2.59 -12.94 -34.34
CA ARG A 173 3.99 -13.24 -34.72
C ARG A 173 4.36 -14.68 -34.42
N ARG A 174 3.96 -15.22 -33.28
CA ARG A 174 4.18 -16.62 -32.91
C ARG A 174 3.52 -17.56 -33.92
N THR A 175 2.26 -17.36 -34.23
CA THR A 175 1.51 -18.20 -35.16
C THR A 175 2.12 -18.16 -36.56
N ARG A 176 2.55 -16.99 -37.04
CA ARG A 176 3.24 -16.87 -38.34
C ARG A 176 4.59 -17.60 -38.37
N TYR A 177 5.25 -17.75 -37.23
CA TYR A 177 6.52 -18.47 -37.15
C TYR A 177 6.30 -19.99 -37.08
N GLU A 178 5.21 -20.45 -36.47
CA GLU A 178 4.84 -21.85 -36.32
C GLU A 178 4.21 -22.45 -37.59
N LEU A 179 3.70 -21.63 -38.53
CA LEU A 179 3.16 -22.03 -39.84
C LEU A 179 4.27 -22.19 -40.89
#